data_3c23e1388ee8e60e015b4840df735778
#
_entry.id   3c23e1388ee8e60e015b4840df735778
#
_cell.length_a   1.000
_cell.length_b   1.000
_cell.length_c   1.000
_cell.angle_alpha   90.00
_cell.angle_beta   90.00
_cell.angle_gamma   90.00
#
_symmetry.space_group_name_H-M   'P 1'
#
loop_
_entity.id
_entity.type
_entity.pdbx_description
1 polymer ?
#
loop_
_entity_poly.entity_id
_entity_poly.type
_entity_poly.pdbx_seq_one_letter_code
_entity_poly.pdbx_strand_id
1 'polypeptide(L)'
;MPDVYHRTTLAREMARQLLEPKVLDLPLRSGLFLSGLRRTGKTTFLRQDLIPALETGEWGGRPAVVIYVDLWSNVSIPPAELILRAVRAKLSELENPAAAVWSGLKRITSAEVAARGFKFKFNLSQLGEEGGATLAEAFTQVVDEAKTDLVLIVDEVQECLGREDAQALMQALKAARDAINLRQSTPGHFLFIGTGSHRSLVQEMTVRRKEAFASAVNLDYPVLDEGFVSWVLDQMQAQGIAVQPSPAAAWQAFRDLGHRPEPFLDALRILTHTVKPGEDTDPMLRAVVWTKRASLADRELAVLEDLGPLAQRIFSRIASHEGEEARGIYSNEALEDYTSALGTEVRADEVQTTVIALQQKNLIRRMGHGAYSITDPFVKQVWLEREAPSAIVPQGGANPASPTS
;
A
#
# COMPACT_ATOMS: atom_id res chain seq x y z
N MET A 1 -1.85 24.75 4.39
CA MET A 1 -1.16 23.46 4.20
C MET A 1 -0.64 23.45 2.78
N PRO A 2 0.53 22.88 2.49
CA PRO A 2 0.91 22.70 1.10
C PRO A 2 -0.17 21.87 0.41
N ASP A 3 -0.51 22.24 -0.83
CA ASP A 3 -1.50 21.52 -1.62
C ASP A 3 -1.06 20.07 -1.79
N VAL A 4 -1.97 19.13 -1.61
CA VAL A 4 -1.75 17.68 -1.79
C VAL A 4 -2.24 17.30 -3.17
N TYR A 5 -1.50 16.46 -3.87
CA TYR A 5 -1.99 15.90 -5.13
C TYR A 5 -3.14 14.94 -4.88
N HIS A 6 -4.33 15.32 -5.36
CA HIS A 6 -5.55 14.55 -5.18
C HIS A 6 -5.78 13.56 -6.32
N ARG A 7 -6.13 12.33 -5.97
CA ARG A 7 -6.54 11.26 -6.91
C ARG A 7 -8.06 11.08 -6.92
N THR A 8 -8.77 12.18 -7.07
CA THR A 8 -10.22 12.26 -6.92
C THR A 8 -10.98 11.29 -7.83
N THR A 9 -10.54 11.11 -9.09
CA THR A 9 -11.15 10.17 -10.03
C THR A 9 -11.02 8.73 -9.55
N LEU A 10 -9.83 8.33 -9.09
CA LEU A 10 -9.59 7.00 -8.53
C LEU A 10 -10.44 6.76 -7.27
N ALA A 11 -10.49 7.75 -6.38
CA ALA A 11 -11.27 7.66 -5.15
C ALA A 11 -12.78 7.52 -5.42
N ARG A 12 -13.32 8.30 -6.34
CA ARG A 12 -14.75 8.23 -6.74
C ARG A 12 -15.09 6.88 -7.37
N GLU A 13 -14.25 6.38 -8.27
CA GLU A 13 -14.49 5.08 -8.91
C GLU A 13 -14.41 3.95 -7.89
N MET A 14 -13.42 3.95 -6.99
CA MET A 14 -13.29 2.96 -5.93
C MET A 14 -14.46 3.03 -4.95
N ALA A 15 -14.90 4.22 -4.54
CA ALA A 15 -16.06 4.40 -3.68
C ALA A 15 -17.34 3.83 -4.35
N ARG A 16 -17.54 4.10 -5.65
CA ARG A 16 -18.66 3.56 -6.42
C ARG A 16 -18.62 2.03 -6.47
N GLN A 17 -17.46 1.44 -6.77
CA GLN A 17 -17.32 -0.03 -6.83
C GLN A 17 -17.59 -0.70 -5.48
N LEU A 18 -17.22 -0.06 -4.38
CA LEU A 18 -17.41 -0.56 -3.03
C LEU A 18 -18.86 -0.44 -2.56
N LEU A 19 -19.49 0.73 -2.74
CA LEU A 19 -20.80 1.03 -2.17
C LEU A 19 -21.96 0.67 -3.11
N GLU A 20 -21.77 0.78 -4.43
CA GLU A 20 -22.75 0.38 -5.46
C GLU A 20 -22.14 -0.63 -6.45
N PRO A 21 -21.74 -1.83 -5.98
CA PRO A 21 -21.07 -2.81 -6.82
C PRO A 21 -21.96 -3.28 -7.97
N LYS A 22 -21.39 -3.30 -9.18
CA LYS A 22 -21.91 -4.04 -10.30
C LYS A 22 -21.63 -5.54 -10.11
N VAL A 23 -22.17 -6.38 -10.99
CA VAL A 23 -22.02 -7.85 -10.87
C VAL A 23 -20.54 -8.29 -10.73
N LEU A 24 -19.63 -7.65 -11.44
CA LEU A 24 -18.20 -7.97 -11.37
C LEU A 24 -17.51 -7.42 -10.12
N ASP A 25 -18.10 -6.42 -9.46
CA ASP A 25 -17.57 -5.81 -8.24
C ASP A 25 -18.08 -6.53 -6.97
N LEU A 26 -19.07 -7.41 -7.08
CA LEU A 26 -19.67 -8.12 -5.95
C LEU A 26 -18.65 -8.84 -5.03
N PRO A 27 -17.55 -9.41 -5.54
CA PRO A 27 -16.53 -10.02 -4.68
C PRO A 27 -15.91 -9.05 -3.67
N LEU A 28 -15.91 -7.73 -3.93
CA LEU A 28 -15.42 -6.70 -2.99
C LEU A 28 -16.18 -6.71 -1.65
N ARG A 29 -17.41 -7.21 -1.62
CA ARG A 29 -18.21 -7.38 -0.39
C ARG A 29 -17.65 -8.45 0.55
N SER A 30 -16.79 -9.33 0.06
CA SER A 30 -16.05 -10.28 0.90
C SER A 30 -14.87 -9.64 1.63
N GLY A 31 -14.53 -8.41 1.28
CA GLY A 31 -13.41 -7.62 1.76
C GLY A 31 -12.49 -7.22 0.62
N LEU A 32 -11.84 -6.09 0.77
CA LEU A 32 -10.82 -5.58 -0.13
C LEU A 32 -9.48 -5.49 0.62
N PHE A 33 -8.42 -6.03 0.03
CA PHE A 33 -7.06 -5.82 0.49
C PHE A 33 -6.28 -5.05 -0.57
N LEU A 34 -5.79 -3.87 -0.20
CA LEU A 34 -5.07 -2.96 -1.09
C LEU A 34 -3.59 -2.95 -0.73
N SER A 35 -2.79 -3.70 -1.46
CA SER A 35 -1.36 -3.78 -1.24
C SER A 35 -0.60 -2.77 -2.12
N GLY A 36 0.46 -2.17 -1.60
CA GLY A 36 1.25 -1.23 -2.37
C GLY A 36 2.63 -1.01 -1.78
N LEU A 37 3.57 -0.57 -2.60
CA LEU A 37 4.93 -0.27 -2.15
C LEU A 37 4.93 0.81 -1.07
N ARG A 38 5.95 0.79 -0.22
CA ARG A 38 6.18 1.86 0.77
C ARG A 38 6.45 3.20 0.07
N ARG A 39 5.94 4.28 0.67
CA ARG A 39 6.18 5.67 0.21
C ARG A 39 5.65 5.99 -1.19
N THR A 40 4.61 5.28 -1.65
CA THR A 40 3.92 5.56 -2.93
C THR A 40 2.64 6.37 -2.76
N GLY A 41 2.39 6.97 -1.58
CA GLY A 41 1.23 7.83 -1.33
C GLY A 41 -0.05 7.12 -0.92
N LYS A 42 -0.03 5.80 -0.59
CA LYS A 42 -1.22 5.02 -0.23
C LYS A 42 -2.03 5.61 0.94
N THR A 43 -1.37 5.85 2.09
CA THR A 43 -2.02 6.44 3.27
C THR A 43 -2.58 7.84 3.00
N THR A 44 -1.87 8.65 2.21
CA THR A 44 -2.36 9.98 1.77
C THR A 44 -3.64 9.84 0.96
N PHE A 45 -3.67 8.94 -0.04
CA PHE A 45 -4.86 8.65 -0.83
C PHE A 45 -6.03 8.18 0.04
N LEU A 46 -5.79 7.25 0.98
CA LEU A 46 -6.85 6.80 1.89
C LEU A 46 -7.48 7.96 2.65
N ARG A 47 -6.65 8.80 3.28
CA ARG A 47 -7.11 9.86 4.19
C ARG A 47 -7.62 11.11 3.48
N GLN A 48 -7.01 11.49 2.35
CA GLN A 48 -7.31 12.75 1.68
C GLN A 48 -8.30 12.60 0.51
N ASP A 49 -8.44 11.38 -0.04
CA ASP A 49 -9.28 11.17 -1.22
C ASP A 49 -10.37 10.11 -0.97
N LEU A 50 -10.01 8.88 -0.57
CA LEU A 50 -10.98 7.79 -0.49
C LEU A 50 -11.97 7.97 0.68
N ILE A 51 -11.48 8.27 1.89
CA ILE A 51 -12.37 8.45 3.05
C ILE A 51 -13.35 9.60 2.81
N PRO A 52 -12.93 10.80 2.38
CA PRO A 52 -13.85 11.86 2.01
C PRO A 52 -14.87 11.44 0.94
N ALA A 53 -14.44 10.74 -0.10
CA ALA A 53 -15.35 10.27 -1.15
C ALA A 53 -16.41 9.31 -0.60
N LEU A 54 -16.04 8.39 0.30
CA LEU A 54 -16.98 7.47 0.96
C LEU A 54 -17.95 8.19 1.90
N GLU A 55 -17.45 9.16 2.70
CA GLU A 55 -18.26 9.85 3.72
C GLU A 55 -19.20 10.92 3.14
N THR A 56 -18.85 11.54 2.01
CA THR A 56 -19.67 12.61 1.41
C THR A 56 -20.64 12.13 0.34
N GLY A 57 -20.38 10.99 -0.29
CA GLY A 57 -21.15 10.51 -1.44
C GLY A 57 -20.95 11.38 -2.70
N GLU A 58 -19.86 12.15 -2.79
CA GLU A 58 -19.53 13.00 -3.94
C GLU A 58 -19.37 12.25 -5.26
N TRP A 59 -19.22 10.93 -5.21
CA TRP A 59 -19.23 10.04 -6.37
C TRP A 59 -20.63 9.81 -6.97
N GLY A 60 -21.67 10.44 -6.40
CA GLY A 60 -23.05 10.39 -6.86
C GLY A 60 -23.95 9.38 -6.16
N GLY A 61 -23.42 8.69 -5.13
CA GLY A 61 -24.15 7.70 -4.34
C GLY A 61 -24.42 8.13 -2.89
N ARG A 62 -24.79 7.13 -2.06
CA ARG A 62 -25.03 7.36 -0.64
C ARG A 62 -23.71 7.45 0.13
N PRO A 63 -23.60 8.37 1.11
CA PRO A 63 -22.47 8.40 2.01
C PRO A 63 -22.43 7.15 2.91
N ALA A 64 -21.24 6.74 3.35
CA ALA A 64 -21.03 5.64 4.28
C ALA A 64 -20.54 6.14 5.64
N VAL A 65 -20.71 5.35 6.68
CA VAL A 65 -20.00 5.52 7.95
C VAL A 65 -18.62 4.91 7.81
N VAL A 66 -17.56 5.71 7.94
CA VAL A 66 -16.18 5.22 7.77
C VAL A 66 -15.45 5.21 9.11
N ILE A 67 -14.84 4.09 9.44
CA ILE A 67 -13.91 3.91 10.55
C ILE A 67 -12.52 3.70 9.95
N TYR A 68 -11.55 4.49 10.36
CA TYR A 68 -10.16 4.37 9.91
C TYR A 68 -9.23 4.15 11.09
N VAL A 69 -8.32 3.20 10.95
CA VAL A 69 -7.23 2.96 11.90
C VAL A 69 -5.94 2.70 11.17
N ASP A 70 -4.86 3.32 11.64
CA ASP A 70 -3.49 3.07 11.21
C ASP A 70 -2.76 2.31 12.32
N LEU A 71 -2.37 1.07 12.05
CA LEU A 71 -1.73 0.20 13.03
C LEU A 71 -0.29 0.63 13.37
N TRP A 72 0.31 1.51 12.58
CA TRP A 72 1.60 2.11 12.90
C TRP A 72 1.49 3.40 13.71
N SER A 73 0.29 3.93 13.91
CA SER A 73 0.09 5.15 14.71
C SER A 73 0.60 5.03 16.14
N ASN A 74 0.56 3.82 16.71
CA ASN A 74 1.13 3.52 18.02
C ASN A 74 1.53 2.04 18.13
N VAL A 75 2.78 1.74 17.88
CA VAL A 75 3.34 0.37 17.87
C VAL A 75 3.40 -0.29 19.25
N SER A 76 3.21 0.47 20.33
CA SER A 76 3.19 -0.09 21.71
C SER A 76 1.82 -0.65 22.10
N ILE A 77 0.77 -0.33 21.35
CA ILE A 77 -0.59 -0.85 21.56
C ILE A 77 -0.82 -2.04 20.62
N PRO A 78 -1.37 -3.17 21.12
CA PRO A 78 -1.72 -4.28 20.26
C PRO A 78 -2.69 -3.89 19.13
N PRO A 79 -2.52 -4.44 17.90
CA PRO A 79 -3.39 -4.14 16.75
C PRO A 79 -4.88 -4.30 17.05
N ALA A 80 -5.26 -5.36 17.75
CA ALA A 80 -6.64 -5.60 18.13
C ALA A 80 -7.23 -4.44 18.96
N GLU A 81 -6.48 -3.95 19.93
CA GLU A 81 -6.92 -2.85 20.79
C GLU A 81 -6.96 -1.53 20.02
N LEU A 82 -6.02 -1.26 19.09
CA LEU A 82 -6.08 -0.08 18.22
C LEU A 82 -7.34 -0.07 17.37
N ILE A 83 -7.70 -1.22 16.78
CA ILE A 83 -8.92 -1.36 15.97
C ILE A 83 -10.16 -1.12 16.85
N LEU A 84 -10.25 -1.76 18.02
CA LEU A 84 -11.37 -1.60 18.93
C LEU A 84 -11.51 -0.15 19.42
N ARG A 85 -10.41 0.54 19.72
CA ARG A 85 -10.42 1.98 20.09
C ARG A 85 -10.96 2.84 18.95
N ALA A 86 -10.55 2.60 17.73
CA ALA A 86 -11.05 3.33 16.56
C ALA A 86 -12.56 3.10 16.36
N VAL A 87 -13.01 1.85 16.53
CA VAL A 87 -14.43 1.49 16.46
C VAL A 87 -15.20 2.22 17.56
N ARG A 88 -14.79 2.10 18.82
CA ARG A 88 -15.44 2.75 19.97
C ARG A 88 -15.51 4.27 19.80
N ALA A 89 -14.42 4.89 19.33
CA ALA A 89 -14.38 6.34 19.08
C ALA A 89 -15.40 6.77 18.02
N LYS A 90 -15.47 6.06 16.87
CA LYS A 90 -16.45 6.39 15.82
C LYS A 90 -17.88 6.17 16.27
N LEU A 91 -18.16 5.11 17.01
CA LEU A 91 -19.49 4.87 17.57
C LEU A 91 -19.88 5.97 18.57
N SER A 92 -18.95 6.44 19.39
CA SER A 92 -19.20 7.58 20.29
C SER A 92 -19.45 8.89 19.53
N GLU A 93 -18.78 9.12 18.38
CA GLU A 93 -19.11 10.25 17.52
C GLU A 93 -20.56 10.20 17.01
N LEU A 94 -21.07 9.01 16.69
CA LEU A 94 -22.43 8.83 16.22
C LEU A 94 -23.48 9.13 17.32
N GLU A 95 -23.13 9.00 18.60
CA GLU A 95 -24.02 9.39 19.72
C GLU A 95 -24.17 10.91 19.82
N ASN A 96 -23.21 11.70 19.33
CA ASN A 96 -23.23 13.15 19.35
C ASN A 96 -23.85 13.74 18.07
N PRO A 97 -25.08 14.28 18.07
CA PRO A 97 -25.71 14.79 16.85
C PRO A 97 -25.02 16.04 16.27
N ALA A 98 -24.12 16.67 17.03
CA ALA A 98 -23.32 17.81 16.58
C ALA A 98 -21.98 17.39 15.91
N ALA A 99 -21.63 16.09 15.94
CA ALA A 99 -20.39 15.62 15.33
C ALA A 99 -20.40 15.77 13.81
N ALA A 100 -19.21 15.96 13.23
CA ALA A 100 -19.01 16.21 11.79
C ALA A 100 -19.52 15.05 10.90
N VAL A 101 -19.49 13.81 11.40
CA VAL A 101 -19.99 12.61 10.70
C VAL A 101 -21.44 12.77 10.22
N TRP A 102 -22.26 13.56 10.93
CA TRP A 102 -23.64 13.81 10.57
C TRP A 102 -23.83 14.70 9.35
N SER A 103 -22.82 15.42 8.89
CA SER A 103 -22.90 16.28 7.72
C SER A 103 -23.30 15.51 6.45
N GLY A 104 -22.78 14.29 6.28
CA GLY A 104 -23.16 13.37 5.20
C GLY A 104 -24.45 12.57 5.53
N LEU A 105 -24.53 12.03 6.74
CA LEU A 105 -25.59 11.09 7.12
C LEU A 105 -26.99 11.72 7.26
N LYS A 106 -27.10 13.02 7.55
CA LYS A 106 -28.40 13.73 7.68
C LYS A 106 -29.32 13.62 6.46
N ARG A 107 -28.74 13.34 5.28
CA ARG A 107 -29.50 13.20 4.03
C ARG A 107 -30.22 11.86 3.90
N ILE A 108 -29.77 10.84 4.61
CA ILE A 108 -30.20 9.45 4.43
C ILE A 108 -30.79 8.82 5.69
N THR A 109 -30.46 9.34 6.88
CA THR A 109 -31.04 8.89 8.16
C THR A 109 -32.39 9.55 8.44
N SER A 110 -33.17 8.97 9.33
CA SER A 110 -34.40 9.61 9.77
C SER A 110 -34.12 10.94 10.52
N ALA A 111 -35.01 11.90 10.38
CA ALA A 111 -34.89 13.20 11.07
C ALA A 111 -34.76 13.05 12.61
N GLU A 112 -35.37 12.03 13.16
CA GLU A 112 -35.30 11.72 14.59
C GLU A 112 -33.90 11.29 15.01
N VAL A 113 -33.27 10.33 14.27
CA VAL A 113 -31.90 9.87 14.52
C VAL A 113 -30.91 11.00 14.29
N ALA A 114 -31.09 11.77 13.21
CA ALA A 114 -30.21 12.90 12.89
C ALA A 114 -30.26 14.02 13.97
N ALA A 115 -31.39 14.16 14.67
CA ALA A 115 -31.55 15.17 15.70
C ALA A 115 -31.01 14.74 17.09
N ARG A 116 -31.11 13.46 17.42
CA ARG A 116 -30.74 12.95 18.75
C ARG A 116 -29.41 12.20 18.81
N GLY A 117 -28.84 11.87 17.68
CA GLY A 117 -27.72 10.90 17.55
C GLY A 117 -28.17 9.46 17.75
N PHE A 118 -27.24 8.52 17.61
CA PHE A 118 -27.46 7.12 17.92
C PHE A 118 -27.60 6.90 19.44
N LYS A 119 -28.37 5.89 19.82
CA LYS A 119 -28.40 5.38 21.18
C LYS A 119 -28.11 3.90 21.16
N PHE A 120 -26.89 3.53 21.49
CA PHE A 120 -26.53 2.12 21.57
C PHE A 120 -27.24 1.46 22.77
N LYS A 121 -27.68 0.21 22.56
CA LYS A 121 -28.36 -0.60 23.57
C LYS A 121 -27.39 -1.26 24.54
N PHE A 122 -26.10 -0.97 24.42
CA PHE A 122 -25.00 -1.58 25.16
C PHE A 122 -23.95 -0.51 25.53
N ASN A 123 -23.06 -0.87 26.44
CA ASN A 123 -21.96 0.01 26.84
C ASN A 123 -20.81 -0.07 25.82
N LEU A 124 -20.49 1.03 25.16
CA LEU A 124 -19.40 1.11 24.17
C LEU A 124 -18.02 0.76 24.76
N SER A 125 -17.79 1.04 26.06
CA SER A 125 -16.51 0.71 26.69
C SER A 125 -16.27 -0.79 26.79
N GLN A 126 -17.32 -1.61 26.81
CA GLN A 126 -17.27 -3.08 26.90
C GLN A 126 -17.42 -3.76 25.53
N LEU A 127 -17.45 -2.99 24.44
CA LEU A 127 -17.57 -3.54 23.10
C LEU A 127 -16.38 -4.47 22.77
N GLY A 128 -16.69 -5.72 22.44
CA GLY A 128 -15.70 -6.74 22.11
C GLY A 128 -15.02 -7.40 23.33
N GLU A 129 -15.49 -7.07 24.55
CA GLU A 129 -15.05 -7.72 25.79
C GLU A 129 -15.98 -8.87 26.19
N GLU A 130 -15.52 -9.75 27.08
CA GLU A 130 -16.32 -10.84 27.61
C GLU A 130 -17.55 -10.30 28.38
N GLY A 131 -18.75 -10.74 27.99
CA GLY A 131 -20.01 -10.23 28.55
C GLY A 131 -20.47 -8.89 27.99
N GLY A 132 -19.68 -8.24 27.13
CA GLY A 132 -20.07 -7.03 26.41
C GLY A 132 -20.77 -7.33 25.07
N ALA A 133 -21.17 -6.26 24.34
CA ALA A 133 -21.74 -6.41 23.02
C ALA A 133 -20.67 -6.88 22.00
N THR A 134 -21.12 -7.68 21.05
CA THR A 134 -20.27 -8.12 19.94
C THR A 134 -20.17 -7.04 18.87
N LEU A 135 -19.11 -7.10 18.05
CA LEU A 135 -18.98 -6.24 16.86
C LEU A 135 -20.14 -6.44 15.88
N ALA A 136 -20.66 -7.66 15.78
CA ALA A 136 -21.80 -7.96 14.91
C ALA A 136 -23.07 -7.21 15.36
N GLU A 137 -23.35 -7.18 16.66
CA GLU A 137 -24.49 -6.43 17.22
C GLU A 137 -24.33 -4.92 17.00
N ALA A 138 -23.14 -4.39 17.33
CA ALA A 138 -22.86 -2.97 17.19
C ALA A 138 -22.96 -2.49 15.74
N PHE A 139 -22.33 -3.20 14.81
CA PHE A 139 -22.31 -2.83 13.39
C PHE A 139 -23.68 -3.02 12.74
N THR A 140 -24.43 -4.07 13.14
CA THR A 140 -25.82 -4.25 12.70
C THR A 140 -26.69 -3.07 13.11
N GLN A 141 -26.58 -2.61 14.38
CA GLN A 141 -27.32 -1.46 14.83
C GLN A 141 -26.97 -0.20 14.04
N VAL A 142 -25.68 0.06 13.77
CA VAL A 142 -25.26 1.20 12.94
C VAL A 142 -25.85 1.14 11.55
N VAL A 143 -25.74 0.02 10.86
CA VAL A 143 -26.25 -0.16 9.49
C VAL A 143 -27.76 0.03 9.43
N ASP A 144 -28.49 -0.53 10.41
CA ASP A 144 -29.96 -0.48 10.45
C ASP A 144 -30.50 0.91 10.79
N GLU A 145 -29.82 1.65 11.67
CA GLU A 145 -30.24 3.01 12.05
C GLU A 145 -29.76 4.06 11.04
N ALA A 146 -28.51 3.97 10.56
CA ALA A 146 -27.99 4.89 9.54
C ALA A 146 -28.58 4.63 8.15
N LYS A 147 -29.10 3.43 7.89
CA LYS A 147 -29.58 2.97 6.57
C LYS A 147 -28.54 3.14 5.47
N THR A 148 -27.28 2.90 5.82
CA THR A 148 -26.15 3.00 4.90
C THR A 148 -25.08 1.97 5.22
N ASP A 149 -24.06 1.94 4.36
CA ASP A 149 -22.91 1.05 4.53
C ASP A 149 -22.00 1.54 5.67
N LEU A 150 -21.38 0.58 6.36
CA LEU A 150 -20.32 0.78 7.33
C LEU A 150 -19.01 0.28 6.73
N VAL A 151 -18.00 1.12 6.67
CA VAL A 151 -16.68 0.78 6.10
C VAL A 151 -15.63 0.85 7.21
N LEU A 152 -14.92 -0.25 7.45
CA LEU A 152 -13.75 -0.27 8.32
C LEU A 152 -12.48 -0.38 7.46
N ILE A 153 -11.62 0.63 7.54
CA ILE A 153 -10.33 0.68 6.86
C ILE A 153 -9.23 0.47 7.91
N VAL A 154 -8.45 -0.61 7.74
CA VAL A 154 -7.30 -0.92 8.59
C VAL A 154 -6.03 -0.77 7.76
N ASP A 155 -5.27 0.30 8.00
CA ASP A 155 -3.99 0.53 7.35
C ASP A 155 -2.87 -0.23 8.06
N GLU A 156 -1.93 -0.79 7.28
CA GLU A 156 -0.87 -1.70 7.71
C GLU A 156 -1.41 -2.98 8.38
N VAL A 157 -2.48 -3.53 7.81
CA VAL A 157 -3.24 -4.68 8.35
C VAL A 157 -2.40 -5.94 8.57
N GLN A 158 -1.26 -6.09 7.90
CA GLN A 158 -0.34 -7.22 8.11
C GLN A 158 0.22 -7.28 9.55
N GLU A 159 0.13 -6.20 10.32
CA GLU A 159 0.50 -6.22 11.74
C GLU A 159 -0.40 -7.13 12.59
N CYS A 160 -1.56 -7.52 12.03
CA CYS A 160 -2.44 -8.52 12.67
C CYS A 160 -1.95 -9.96 12.52
N LEU A 161 -1.04 -10.24 11.58
CA LEU A 161 -0.58 -11.60 11.34
C LEU A 161 0.28 -12.13 12.50
N GLY A 162 0.06 -13.41 12.84
CA GLY A 162 0.84 -14.09 13.87
C GLY A 162 0.51 -13.70 15.32
N ARG A 163 -0.53 -12.88 15.53
CA ARG A 163 -1.01 -12.46 16.86
C ARG A 163 -2.39 -13.07 17.14
N GLU A 164 -2.52 -13.83 18.21
CA GLU A 164 -3.76 -14.53 18.56
C GLU A 164 -4.93 -13.56 18.81
N ASP A 165 -4.68 -12.47 19.55
CA ASP A 165 -5.67 -11.43 19.83
C ASP A 165 -6.19 -10.77 18.56
N ALA A 166 -5.30 -10.45 17.62
CA ALA A 166 -5.67 -9.88 16.34
C ALA A 166 -6.39 -10.88 15.44
N GLN A 167 -6.01 -12.15 15.44
CA GLN A 167 -6.73 -13.20 14.71
C GLN A 167 -8.15 -13.37 15.23
N ALA A 168 -8.35 -13.39 16.55
CA ALA A 168 -9.67 -13.46 17.16
C ALA A 168 -10.53 -12.25 16.75
N LEU A 169 -9.97 -11.05 16.75
CA LEU A 169 -10.67 -9.84 16.29
C LEU A 169 -11.02 -9.92 14.80
N MET A 170 -10.11 -10.38 13.92
CA MET A 170 -10.38 -10.55 12.50
C MET A 170 -11.50 -11.54 12.24
N GLN A 171 -11.60 -12.63 13.04
CA GLN A 171 -12.73 -13.57 12.99
C GLN A 171 -14.04 -12.91 13.46
N ALA A 172 -14.00 -12.08 14.50
CA ALA A 172 -15.17 -11.32 14.95
C ALA A 172 -15.65 -10.30 13.88
N LEU A 173 -14.72 -9.64 13.19
CA LEU A 173 -15.04 -8.74 12.06
C LEU A 173 -15.66 -9.50 10.88
N LYS A 174 -15.13 -10.70 10.56
CA LYS A 174 -15.75 -11.58 9.57
C LYS A 174 -17.18 -11.98 9.98
N ALA A 175 -17.37 -12.38 11.23
CA ALA A 175 -18.69 -12.74 11.74
C ALA A 175 -19.66 -11.55 11.66
N ALA A 176 -19.21 -10.35 11.96
CA ALA A 176 -20.00 -9.12 11.80
C ALA A 176 -20.38 -8.88 10.33
N ARG A 177 -19.42 -9.05 9.40
CA ARG A 177 -19.68 -8.96 7.96
C ARG A 177 -20.75 -9.96 7.54
N ASP A 178 -20.59 -11.22 7.89
CA ASP A 178 -21.51 -12.27 7.49
C ASP A 178 -22.90 -12.05 8.09
N ALA A 179 -23.00 -11.64 9.36
CA ALA A 179 -24.26 -11.32 10.01
C ALA A 179 -25.04 -10.20 9.32
N ILE A 180 -24.37 -9.22 8.73
CA ILE A 180 -24.99 -8.09 8.04
C ILE A 180 -25.24 -8.41 6.57
N ASN A 181 -24.19 -8.87 5.86
CA ASN A 181 -24.19 -8.94 4.40
C ASN A 181 -24.99 -10.14 3.85
N LEU A 182 -25.22 -11.19 4.66
CA LEU A 182 -26.01 -12.36 4.25
C LEU A 182 -27.49 -12.25 4.57
N ARG A 183 -27.94 -11.14 5.15
CA ARG A 183 -29.38 -10.92 5.40
C ARG A 183 -30.14 -10.79 4.07
N GLN A 184 -31.34 -11.38 3.98
CA GLN A 184 -32.19 -11.29 2.79
C GLN A 184 -32.54 -9.83 2.44
N SER A 185 -32.70 -8.96 3.46
CA SER A 185 -32.91 -7.54 3.30
C SER A 185 -32.04 -6.80 4.31
N THR A 186 -31.13 -5.97 3.80
CA THR A 186 -30.29 -5.11 4.62
C THR A 186 -30.29 -3.70 4.04
N PRO A 187 -30.41 -2.64 4.87
CA PRO A 187 -30.41 -1.26 4.39
C PRO A 187 -29.00 -0.79 4.00
N GLY A 188 -27.96 -1.52 4.37
CA GLY A 188 -26.56 -1.28 4.07
C GLY A 188 -25.72 -2.52 4.34
N HIS A 189 -24.42 -2.45 4.07
CA HIS A 189 -23.48 -3.56 4.21
C HIS A 189 -22.31 -3.16 5.11
N PHE A 190 -21.66 -4.14 5.69
CA PHE A 190 -20.35 -3.94 6.31
C PHE A 190 -19.25 -4.32 5.33
N LEU A 191 -18.34 -3.38 5.09
CA LEU A 191 -17.20 -3.53 4.18
C LEU A 191 -15.91 -3.43 4.99
N PHE A 192 -15.01 -4.40 4.79
CA PHE A 192 -13.68 -4.41 5.37
C PHE A 192 -12.65 -4.07 4.28
N ILE A 193 -11.80 -3.09 4.55
CA ILE A 193 -10.68 -2.71 3.69
C ILE A 193 -9.40 -2.82 4.51
N GLY A 194 -8.57 -3.82 4.18
CA GLY A 194 -7.22 -3.93 4.72
C GLY A 194 -6.23 -3.30 3.77
N THR A 195 -5.32 -2.47 4.24
CA THR A 195 -4.24 -1.96 3.39
C THR A 195 -2.89 -2.26 3.99
N GLY A 196 -1.85 -2.35 3.16
CA GLY A 196 -0.53 -2.61 3.67
C GLY A 196 0.58 -2.39 2.66
N SER A 197 1.78 -2.19 3.20
CA SER A 197 3.00 -1.99 2.43
C SER A 197 3.79 -3.28 2.21
N HIS A 198 3.47 -4.32 2.95
CA HIS A 198 4.10 -5.63 2.86
C HIS A 198 3.25 -6.58 2.00
N ARG A 199 3.44 -6.52 0.68
CA ARG A 199 2.61 -7.22 -0.32
C ARG A 199 2.42 -8.71 -0.04
N SER A 200 3.51 -9.41 0.30
CA SER A 200 3.46 -10.86 0.57
C SER A 200 2.59 -11.19 1.77
N LEU A 201 2.70 -10.43 2.87
CA LEU A 201 1.91 -10.66 4.07
C LEU A 201 0.44 -10.29 3.86
N VAL A 202 0.17 -9.19 3.17
CA VAL A 202 -1.22 -8.81 2.81
C VAL A 202 -1.87 -9.89 1.94
N GLN A 203 -1.13 -10.43 0.97
CA GLN A 203 -1.62 -11.52 0.14
C GLN A 203 -1.88 -12.79 0.94
N GLU A 204 -1.05 -13.10 1.94
CA GLU A 204 -1.24 -14.23 2.83
C GLU A 204 -2.59 -14.20 3.54
N MET A 205 -3.06 -13.01 3.97
CA MET A 205 -4.36 -12.83 4.64
C MET A 205 -5.55 -13.17 3.76
N THR A 206 -5.38 -13.14 2.43
CA THR A 206 -6.46 -13.42 1.45
C THR A 206 -6.38 -14.83 0.85
N VAL A 207 -5.26 -15.52 1.00
CA VAL A 207 -5.02 -16.85 0.37
C VAL A 207 -5.06 -18.00 1.36
N ARG A 208 -4.59 -17.82 2.60
CA ARG A 208 -4.56 -18.89 3.59
C ARG A 208 -5.97 -19.21 4.08
N ARG A 209 -6.38 -20.48 3.98
CA ARG A 209 -7.72 -20.94 4.40
C ARG A 209 -8.08 -20.68 5.87
N LYS A 210 -7.08 -20.54 6.74
CA LYS A 210 -7.28 -20.24 8.17
C LYS A 210 -7.55 -18.75 8.43
N GLU A 211 -7.24 -17.87 7.49
CA GLU A 211 -7.43 -16.43 7.66
C GLU A 211 -8.91 -16.05 7.51
N ALA A 212 -9.32 -15.07 8.30
CA ALA A 212 -10.71 -14.62 8.35
C ALA A 212 -11.23 -14.15 6.99
N PHE A 213 -10.37 -13.54 6.18
CA PHE A 213 -10.71 -12.94 4.89
C PHE A 213 -10.10 -13.70 3.70
N ALA A 214 -9.98 -15.03 3.79
CA ALA A 214 -9.36 -15.87 2.75
C ALA A 214 -10.04 -15.81 1.37
N SER A 215 -11.22 -15.22 1.24
CA SER A 215 -11.93 -15.00 -0.03
C SER A 215 -12.02 -13.54 -0.44
N ALA A 216 -11.33 -12.65 0.25
CA ALA A 216 -11.32 -11.22 -0.07
C ALA A 216 -10.52 -10.94 -1.34
N VAL A 217 -10.87 -9.85 -2.01
CA VAL A 217 -10.17 -9.38 -3.20
C VAL A 217 -8.86 -8.71 -2.79
N ASN A 218 -7.78 -9.07 -3.47
CA ASN A 218 -6.49 -8.41 -3.30
C ASN A 218 -6.16 -7.61 -4.56
N LEU A 219 -5.96 -6.31 -4.41
CA LEU A 219 -5.58 -5.40 -5.48
C LEU A 219 -4.25 -4.71 -5.17
N ASP A 220 -3.46 -4.51 -6.20
CA ASP A 220 -2.28 -3.65 -6.09
C ASP A 220 -2.72 -2.18 -6.14
N TYR A 221 -2.27 -1.37 -5.16
CA TYR A 221 -2.47 0.07 -5.18
C TYR A 221 -1.71 0.68 -6.36
N PRO A 222 -2.41 1.36 -7.30
CA PRO A 222 -1.76 1.91 -8.47
C PRO A 222 -0.81 3.04 -8.06
N VAL A 223 0.44 2.96 -8.49
CA VAL A 223 1.44 4.02 -8.26
C VAL A 223 1.00 5.34 -8.89
N LEU A 224 1.62 6.44 -8.45
CA LEU A 224 1.42 7.75 -9.05
C LEU A 224 1.94 7.76 -10.49
N ASP A 225 1.25 8.49 -11.33
CA ASP A 225 1.48 8.60 -12.78
C ASP A 225 2.08 9.96 -13.18
N GLU A 226 2.13 10.22 -14.47
CA GLU A 226 2.62 11.48 -15.05
C GLU A 226 1.81 12.69 -14.58
N GLY A 227 0.53 12.51 -14.24
CA GLY A 227 -0.32 13.57 -13.70
C GLY A 227 0.22 14.15 -12.39
N PHE A 228 0.81 13.31 -11.53
CA PHE A 228 1.50 13.79 -10.33
C PHE A 228 2.71 14.65 -10.66
N VAL A 229 3.52 14.24 -11.63
CA VAL A 229 4.73 15.01 -12.04
C VAL A 229 4.34 16.35 -12.63
N SER A 230 3.33 16.38 -13.50
CA SER A 230 2.81 17.62 -14.09
C SER A 230 2.30 18.57 -13.01
N TRP A 231 1.53 18.04 -12.04
CA TRP A 231 1.06 18.83 -10.91
C TRP A 231 2.21 19.42 -10.08
N VAL A 232 3.29 18.66 -9.83
CA VAL A 232 4.47 19.18 -9.10
C VAL A 232 5.12 20.34 -9.87
N LEU A 233 5.31 20.19 -11.19
CA LEU A 233 5.90 21.24 -12.01
C LEU A 233 5.00 22.50 -12.04
N ASP A 234 3.68 22.34 -12.14
CA ASP A 234 2.73 23.45 -12.07
C ASP A 234 2.80 24.18 -10.72
N GLN A 235 2.94 23.42 -9.61
CA GLN A 235 3.12 24.01 -8.28
C GLN A 235 4.45 24.78 -8.17
N MET A 236 5.53 24.24 -8.73
CA MET A 236 6.83 24.95 -8.77
C MET A 236 6.71 26.26 -9.57
N GLN A 237 6.03 26.24 -10.70
CA GLN A 237 5.78 27.43 -11.50
C GLN A 237 4.92 28.47 -10.76
N ALA A 238 3.84 28.03 -10.12
CA ALA A 238 2.95 28.90 -9.35
C ALA A 238 3.66 29.58 -8.16
N GLN A 239 4.67 28.91 -7.59
CA GLN A 239 5.51 29.42 -6.49
C GLN A 239 6.68 30.28 -6.99
N GLY A 240 6.82 30.51 -8.29
CA GLY A 240 7.88 31.32 -8.88
C GLY A 240 9.26 30.68 -8.86
N ILE A 241 9.35 29.34 -8.76
CA ILE A 241 10.60 28.61 -8.82
C ILE A 241 11.09 28.59 -10.27
N ALA A 242 12.16 29.34 -10.55
CA ALA A 242 12.66 29.55 -11.91
C ALA A 242 13.44 28.34 -12.47
N VAL A 243 14.04 27.54 -11.60
CA VAL A 243 14.81 26.35 -11.99
C VAL A 243 13.89 25.15 -12.05
N GLN A 244 13.54 24.72 -13.26
CA GLN A 244 12.65 23.59 -13.50
C GLN A 244 13.23 22.68 -14.58
N PRO A 245 13.10 21.36 -14.43
CA PRO A 245 13.44 20.41 -15.50
C PRO A 245 12.35 20.40 -16.58
N SER A 246 12.70 19.86 -17.75
CA SER A 246 11.68 19.55 -18.74
C SER A 246 10.68 18.53 -18.21
N PRO A 247 9.38 18.55 -18.63
CA PRO A 247 8.40 17.56 -18.22
C PRO A 247 8.84 16.12 -18.51
N ALA A 248 9.51 15.88 -19.64
CA ALA A 248 10.03 14.57 -20.00
C ALA A 248 11.14 14.09 -19.06
N ALA A 249 12.09 14.97 -18.69
CA ALA A 249 13.13 14.64 -17.75
C ALA A 249 12.58 14.41 -16.33
N ALA A 250 11.63 15.23 -15.89
CA ALA A 250 10.94 15.07 -14.62
C ALA A 250 10.18 13.74 -14.52
N TRP A 251 9.45 13.36 -15.57
CA TRP A 251 8.77 12.07 -15.63
C TRP A 251 9.75 10.91 -15.62
N GLN A 252 10.82 10.97 -16.39
CA GLN A 252 11.87 9.95 -16.36
C GLN A 252 12.50 9.84 -14.97
N ALA A 253 12.83 10.95 -14.32
CA ALA A 253 13.35 11.00 -12.96
C ALA A 253 12.41 10.34 -11.95
N PHE A 254 11.11 10.60 -12.05
CA PHE A 254 10.11 9.99 -11.16
C PHE A 254 10.02 8.47 -11.34
N ARG A 255 10.05 7.98 -12.57
CA ARG A 255 10.12 6.54 -12.87
C ARG A 255 11.40 5.90 -12.32
N ASP A 256 12.55 6.54 -12.56
CA ASP A 256 13.86 6.05 -12.13
C ASP A 256 14.01 6.01 -10.61
N LEU A 257 13.18 6.76 -9.87
CA LEU A 257 13.05 6.74 -8.41
C LEU A 257 11.95 5.82 -7.91
N GLY A 258 11.38 4.96 -8.78
CA GLY A 258 10.39 3.94 -8.43
C GLY A 258 9.01 4.53 -8.07
N HIS A 259 8.60 5.61 -8.71
CA HIS A 259 7.33 6.30 -8.49
C HIS A 259 7.13 6.74 -7.02
N ARG A 260 8.21 7.17 -6.37
CA ARG A 260 8.21 7.62 -4.97
C ARG A 260 8.23 9.14 -4.89
N PRO A 261 7.16 9.79 -4.37
CA PRO A 261 7.06 11.25 -4.26
C PRO A 261 8.21 11.89 -3.49
N GLU A 262 8.52 11.38 -2.30
CA GLU A 262 9.51 11.96 -1.39
C GLU A 262 10.92 12.05 -2.01
N PRO A 263 11.51 10.97 -2.57
CA PRO A 263 12.80 11.03 -3.25
C PRO A 263 12.78 11.94 -4.49
N PHE A 264 11.66 11.99 -5.22
CA PHE A 264 11.51 12.85 -6.39
C PHE A 264 11.51 14.34 -6.00
N LEU A 265 10.71 14.73 -5.01
CA LEU A 265 10.67 16.10 -4.51
C LEU A 265 12.02 16.53 -3.93
N ASP A 266 12.72 15.63 -3.25
CA ASP A 266 14.06 15.90 -2.75
C ASP A 266 15.09 16.05 -3.89
N ALA A 267 14.97 15.30 -4.98
CA ALA A 267 15.79 15.48 -6.17
C ALA A 267 15.56 16.86 -6.83
N LEU A 268 14.30 17.28 -6.94
CA LEU A 268 13.96 18.61 -7.45
C LEU A 268 14.49 19.72 -6.52
N ARG A 269 14.40 19.54 -5.19
CA ARG A 269 14.97 20.49 -4.22
C ARG A 269 16.48 20.63 -4.38
N ILE A 270 17.21 19.53 -4.55
CA ILE A 270 18.66 19.57 -4.81
C ILE A 270 18.94 20.31 -6.11
N LEU A 271 18.17 20.01 -7.18
CA LEU A 271 18.29 20.68 -8.47
C LEU A 271 18.19 22.19 -8.33
N THR A 272 17.18 22.71 -7.63
CA THR A 272 16.94 24.14 -7.44
C THR A 272 18.05 24.86 -6.65
N HIS A 273 18.79 24.12 -5.81
CA HIS A 273 19.93 24.67 -5.05
C HIS A 273 21.27 24.56 -5.80
N THR A 274 21.36 23.72 -6.83
CA THR A 274 22.62 23.40 -7.52
C THR A 274 22.74 24.15 -8.85
N VAL A 275 21.62 24.31 -9.57
CA VAL A 275 21.58 24.91 -10.93
C VAL A 275 21.14 26.37 -10.84
N LYS A 276 21.78 27.22 -11.64
CA LYS A 276 21.38 28.64 -11.74
C LYS A 276 20.25 28.81 -12.78
N PRO A 277 19.41 29.84 -12.60
CA PRO A 277 18.40 30.17 -13.61
C PRO A 277 19.02 30.39 -15.01
N GLY A 278 18.45 29.68 -16.01
CA GLY A 278 18.93 29.73 -17.38
C GLY A 278 19.93 28.66 -17.81
N GLU A 279 20.42 27.86 -16.86
CA GLU A 279 21.25 26.67 -17.17
C GLU A 279 20.35 25.48 -17.53
N ASP A 280 20.91 24.52 -18.31
CA ASP A 280 20.20 23.27 -18.63
C ASP A 280 20.10 22.39 -17.38
N THR A 281 18.86 22.15 -16.95
CA THR A 281 18.54 21.44 -15.70
C THR A 281 18.50 19.91 -15.87
N ASP A 282 18.22 19.41 -17.08
CA ASP A 282 17.95 18.00 -17.31
C ASP A 282 19.17 17.08 -17.08
N PRO A 283 20.41 17.44 -17.51
CA PRO A 283 21.59 16.66 -17.19
C PRO A 283 21.86 16.58 -15.68
N MET A 284 21.68 17.70 -14.95
CA MET A 284 21.89 17.74 -13.53
C MET A 284 20.83 16.91 -12.78
N LEU A 285 19.57 16.99 -13.17
CA LEU A 285 18.52 16.14 -12.60
C LEU A 285 18.87 14.65 -12.76
N ARG A 286 19.31 14.23 -13.96
CA ARG A 286 19.76 12.85 -14.21
C ARG A 286 20.88 12.43 -13.26
N ALA A 287 21.89 13.28 -13.04
CA ALA A 287 23.01 13.02 -12.13
C ALA A 287 22.54 12.88 -10.67
N VAL A 288 21.66 13.77 -10.21
CA VAL A 288 21.06 13.72 -8.86
C VAL A 288 20.26 12.43 -8.67
N VAL A 289 19.42 12.08 -9.66
CA VAL A 289 18.59 10.86 -9.64
C VAL A 289 19.47 9.61 -9.59
N TRP A 290 20.53 9.55 -10.41
CA TRP A 290 21.47 8.42 -10.40
C TRP A 290 22.05 8.17 -9.01
N THR A 291 22.55 9.22 -8.34
CA THR A 291 23.11 9.11 -6.99
C THR A 291 22.07 8.66 -5.96
N LYS A 292 20.86 9.25 -6.02
CA LYS A 292 19.77 8.88 -5.10
C LYS A 292 19.27 7.45 -5.31
N ARG A 293 19.21 7.01 -6.55
CA ARG A 293 18.73 5.69 -6.92
C ARG A 293 19.56 4.59 -6.27
N ALA A 294 20.90 4.71 -6.31
CA ALA A 294 21.78 3.77 -5.63
C ALA A 294 21.48 3.71 -4.13
N SER A 295 21.43 4.85 -3.46
CA SER A 295 21.17 4.94 -2.01
C SER A 295 19.77 4.44 -1.59
N LEU A 296 18.75 4.59 -2.45
CA LEU A 296 17.40 4.09 -2.15
C LEU A 296 17.34 2.57 -2.20
N ALA A 297 18.04 1.94 -3.15
CA ALA A 297 18.10 0.49 -3.25
C ALA A 297 18.98 -0.14 -2.17
N ASP A 298 20.05 0.55 -1.72
CA ASP A 298 20.98 0.04 -0.72
C ASP A 298 20.29 -0.46 0.55
N ARG A 299 19.24 0.21 0.96
CA ARG A 299 18.49 -0.15 2.18
C ARG A 299 17.77 -1.50 2.05
N GLU A 300 17.20 -1.79 0.88
CA GLU A 300 16.53 -3.08 0.60
C GLU A 300 17.57 -4.17 0.30
N LEU A 301 18.65 -3.81 -0.39
CA LEU A 301 19.71 -4.74 -0.76
C LEU A 301 20.59 -5.12 0.45
N ALA A 302 20.77 -4.24 1.43
CA ALA A 302 21.43 -4.59 2.70
C ALA A 302 20.68 -5.72 3.42
N VAL A 303 19.35 -5.70 3.41
CA VAL A 303 18.55 -6.79 3.99
C VAL A 303 18.77 -8.10 3.21
N LEU A 304 18.96 -8.04 1.89
CA LEU A 304 19.28 -9.22 1.08
C LEU A 304 20.67 -9.76 1.40
N GLU A 305 21.65 -8.88 1.60
CA GLU A 305 23.01 -9.23 1.99
C GLU A 305 23.04 -9.95 3.35
N ASP A 306 22.28 -9.45 4.32
CA ASP A 306 22.17 -10.05 5.67
C ASP A 306 21.57 -11.47 5.64
N LEU A 307 20.75 -11.79 4.62
CA LEU A 307 20.19 -13.14 4.43
C LEU A 307 21.20 -14.14 3.85
N GLY A 308 22.35 -13.68 3.39
CA GLY A 308 23.47 -14.49 2.95
C GLY A 308 23.45 -14.88 1.47
N PRO A 309 24.51 -15.60 1.03
CA PRO A 309 24.78 -15.83 -0.40
C PRO A 309 23.69 -16.64 -1.13
N LEU A 310 23.07 -17.63 -0.46
CA LEU A 310 21.98 -18.39 -1.08
C LEU A 310 20.76 -17.50 -1.37
N ALA A 311 20.43 -16.58 -0.47
CA ALA A 311 19.36 -15.63 -0.69
C ALA A 311 19.62 -14.70 -1.88
N GLN A 312 20.84 -14.20 -1.98
CA GLN A 312 21.27 -13.39 -3.13
C GLN A 312 21.15 -14.17 -4.45
N ARG A 313 21.58 -15.43 -4.47
CA ARG A 313 21.52 -16.27 -5.68
C ARG A 313 20.09 -16.58 -6.10
N ILE A 314 19.21 -16.90 -5.14
CA ILE A 314 17.77 -17.08 -5.40
C ILE A 314 17.15 -15.79 -5.93
N PHE A 315 17.48 -14.65 -5.30
CA PHE A 315 17.00 -13.35 -5.71
C PHE A 315 17.44 -13.00 -7.13
N SER A 316 18.73 -13.20 -7.48
CA SER A 316 19.26 -13.01 -8.83
C SER A 316 18.54 -13.86 -9.85
N ARG A 317 18.29 -15.15 -9.56
CA ARG A 317 17.55 -16.04 -10.46
C ARG A 317 16.13 -15.53 -10.73
N ILE A 318 15.44 -15.03 -9.70
CA ILE A 318 14.11 -14.44 -9.87
C ILE A 318 14.20 -13.11 -10.62
N ALA A 319 15.18 -12.27 -10.32
CA ALA A 319 15.35 -10.96 -10.95
C ALA A 319 15.69 -11.05 -12.44
N SER A 320 16.54 -12.02 -12.81
CA SER A 320 16.99 -12.22 -14.20
C SER A 320 15.92 -12.84 -15.11
N HIS A 321 14.77 -13.28 -14.54
CA HIS A 321 13.71 -13.82 -15.36
C HIS A 321 13.03 -12.71 -16.17
N GLU A 322 12.88 -12.92 -17.50
CA GLU A 322 12.34 -11.92 -18.42
C GLU A 322 10.84 -11.62 -18.21
N GLY A 323 10.09 -12.59 -17.65
CA GLY A 323 8.68 -12.44 -17.34
C GLY A 323 8.39 -11.80 -15.98
N GLU A 324 7.09 -11.62 -15.67
CA GLU A 324 6.65 -11.13 -14.37
C GLU A 324 6.81 -12.19 -13.26
N GLU A 325 6.84 -13.48 -13.61
CA GLU A 325 6.87 -14.62 -12.71
C GLU A 325 8.04 -15.55 -13.01
N ALA A 326 8.95 -15.72 -12.07
CA ALA A 326 10.00 -16.75 -12.15
C ALA A 326 9.46 -18.08 -11.57
N ARG A 327 9.71 -19.17 -12.29
CA ARG A 327 9.35 -20.53 -11.88
C ARG A 327 10.60 -21.41 -11.81
N GLY A 328 10.45 -22.60 -11.20
CA GLY A 328 11.51 -23.59 -11.15
C GLY A 328 12.66 -23.24 -10.20
N ILE A 329 12.45 -22.40 -9.19
CA ILE A 329 13.50 -22.05 -8.21
C ILE A 329 13.90 -23.24 -7.31
N TYR A 330 13.14 -24.33 -7.33
CA TYR A 330 13.41 -25.59 -6.64
C TYR A 330 13.75 -26.74 -7.60
N SER A 331 13.92 -26.46 -8.90
CA SER A 331 14.28 -27.49 -9.88
C SER A 331 15.70 -28.02 -9.63
N ASN A 332 15.98 -29.24 -10.10
CA ASN A 332 17.34 -29.80 -10.01
C ASN A 332 18.37 -28.89 -10.66
N GLU A 333 18.06 -28.29 -11.81
CA GLU A 333 18.89 -27.30 -12.48
C GLU A 333 19.19 -26.09 -11.58
N ALA A 334 18.18 -25.59 -10.84
CA ALA A 334 18.36 -24.48 -9.91
C ALA A 334 19.26 -24.88 -8.72
N LEU A 335 19.06 -26.08 -8.16
CA LEU A 335 19.88 -26.60 -7.07
C LEU A 335 21.34 -26.79 -7.48
N GLU A 336 21.59 -27.31 -8.70
CA GLU A 336 22.92 -27.42 -9.27
C GLU A 336 23.58 -26.04 -9.46
N ASP A 337 22.85 -25.06 -9.98
CA ASP A 337 23.33 -23.69 -10.12
C ASP A 337 23.70 -23.06 -8.76
N TYR A 338 22.84 -23.21 -7.75
CA TYR A 338 23.12 -22.71 -6.40
C TYR A 338 24.34 -23.41 -5.77
N THR A 339 24.43 -24.74 -5.91
CA THR A 339 25.56 -25.55 -5.43
C THR A 339 26.87 -25.12 -6.11
N SER A 340 26.84 -24.94 -7.42
CA SER A 340 28.01 -24.47 -8.17
C SER A 340 28.45 -23.07 -7.77
N ALA A 341 27.53 -22.16 -7.60
CA ALA A 341 27.80 -20.77 -7.21
C ALA A 341 28.37 -20.63 -5.79
N LEU A 342 27.90 -21.49 -4.86
CA LEU A 342 28.28 -21.44 -3.45
C LEU A 342 29.45 -22.36 -3.09
N GLY A 343 29.77 -23.33 -3.96
CA GLY A 343 30.81 -24.34 -3.72
C GLY A 343 30.44 -25.34 -2.62
N THR A 344 29.20 -25.38 -2.19
CA THR A 344 28.65 -26.31 -1.18
C THR A 344 27.33 -26.87 -1.67
N GLU A 345 27.03 -28.14 -1.35
CA GLU A 345 25.76 -28.77 -1.71
C GLU A 345 24.58 -28.00 -1.13
N VAL A 346 23.62 -27.60 -1.99
CA VAL A 346 22.39 -26.89 -1.60
C VAL A 346 21.19 -27.80 -1.79
N ARG A 347 20.40 -27.97 -0.73
CA ARG A 347 19.23 -28.82 -0.72
C ARG A 347 17.92 -28.03 -0.83
N ALA A 348 16.87 -28.69 -1.28
CA ALA A 348 15.57 -28.07 -1.50
C ALA A 348 14.94 -27.49 -0.20
N ASP A 349 15.20 -28.08 0.96
CA ASP A 349 14.74 -27.58 2.26
C ASP A 349 15.44 -26.28 2.66
N GLU A 350 16.71 -26.11 2.33
CA GLU A 350 17.46 -24.86 2.54
C GLU A 350 16.95 -23.75 1.62
N VAL A 351 16.68 -24.07 0.35
CA VAL A 351 16.04 -23.13 -0.59
C VAL A 351 14.66 -22.72 -0.09
N GLN A 352 13.85 -23.66 0.41
CA GLN A 352 12.52 -23.35 0.96
C GLN A 352 12.61 -22.41 2.15
N THR A 353 13.51 -22.67 3.10
CA THR A 353 13.73 -21.80 4.26
C THR A 353 14.15 -20.39 3.84
N THR A 354 15.07 -20.31 2.88
CA THR A 354 15.56 -19.02 2.36
C THR A 354 14.46 -18.24 1.61
N VAL A 355 13.65 -18.95 0.81
CA VAL A 355 12.50 -18.32 0.11
C VAL A 355 11.48 -17.76 1.11
N ILE A 356 11.20 -18.48 2.19
CA ILE A 356 10.33 -17.97 3.27
C ILE A 356 10.93 -16.72 3.90
N ALA A 357 12.24 -16.70 4.17
CA ALA A 357 12.92 -15.53 4.71
C ALA A 357 12.86 -14.34 3.75
N LEU A 358 13.11 -14.55 2.46
CA LEU A 358 12.96 -13.51 1.42
C LEU A 358 11.54 -12.93 1.36
N GLN A 359 10.51 -13.78 1.49
CA GLN A 359 9.12 -13.32 1.54
C GLN A 359 8.82 -12.54 2.83
N GLN A 360 9.29 -13.00 3.99
CA GLN A 360 9.12 -12.30 5.27
C GLN A 360 9.79 -10.93 5.28
N LYS A 361 10.89 -10.77 4.54
CA LYS A 361 11.56 -9.49 4.35
C LYS A 361 10.97 -8.64 3.21
N ASN A 362 9.88 -9.10 2.59
CA ASN A 362 9.20 -8.42 1.48
C ASN A 362 10.09 -8.19 0.24
N LEU A 363 11.14 -8.98 0.06
CA LEU A 363 12.04 -8.91 -1.09
C LEU A 363 11.44 -9.59 -2.31
N ILE A 364 10.74 -10.72 -2.09
CA ILE A 364 10.01 -11.45 -3.13
C ILE A 364 8.55 -11.68 -2.71
N ARG A 365 7.67 -11.86 -3.70
CA ARG A 365 6.27 -12.23 -3.48
C ARG A 365 5.91 -13.47 -4.28
N ARG A 366 4.97 -14.26 -3.75
CA ARG A 366 4.44 -15.44 -4.44
C ARG A 366 3.33 -15.00 -5.39
N MET A 367 3.45 -15.36 -6.67
CA MET A 367 2.46 -15.04 -7.71
C MET A 367 1.47 -16.19 -7.93
N GLY A 368 1.88 -17.41 -7.58
CA GLY A 368 1.09 -18.63 -7.72
C GLY A 368 1.84 -19.85 -7.21
N HIS A 369 1.41 -21.06 -7.57
CA HIS A 369 2.10 -22.26 -7.15
C HIS A 369 3.48 -22.35 -7.83
N GLY A 370 4.54 -22.28 -7.02
CA GLY A 370 5.94 -22.34 -7.50
C GLY A 370 6.38 -21.14 -8.34
N ALA A 371 5.59 -20.05 -8.38
CA ALA A 371 5.85 -18.83 -9.12
C ALA A 371 6.15 -17.67 -8.16
N TYR A 372 7.24 -16.95 -8.43
CA TYR A 372 7.70 -15.84 -7.59
C TYR A 372 8.09 -14.63 -8.43
N SER A 373 7.98 -13.45 -7.84
CA SER A 373 8.40 -12.19 -8.43
C SER A 373 9.13 -11.34 -7.38
N ILE A 374 10.01 -10.47 -7.84
CA ILE A 374 10.56 -9.43 -6.95
C ILE A 374 9.43 -8.48 -6.54
N THR A 375 9.35 -8.15 -5.25
CA THR A 375 8.26 -7.34 -4.72
C THR A 375 8.29 -5.91 -5.26
N ASP A 376 9.48 -5.32 -5.36
CA ASP A 376 9.69 -3.96 -5.84
C ASP A 376 10.43 -3.96 -7.19
N PRO A 377 9.76 -3.59 -8.30
CA PRO A 377 10.38 -3.52 -9.61
C PRO A 377 11.60 -2.59 -9.67
N PHE A 378 11.61 -1.53 -8.86
CA PHE A 378 12.74 -0.63 -8.75
C PHE A 378 13.98 -1.34 -8.18
N VAL A 379 13.81 -2.12 -7.11
CA VAL A 379 14.91 -2.91 -6.51
C VAL A 379 15.40 -3.98 -7.49
N LYS A 380 14.47 -4.65 -8.22
CA LYS A 380 14.82 -5.58 -9.32
C LYS A 380 15.76 -4.92 -10.32
N GLN A 381 15.40 -3.75 -10.80
CA GLN A 381 16.15 -3.04 -11.84
C GLN A 381 17.54 -2.63 -11.34
N VAL A 382 17.65 -2.06 -10.13
CA VAL A 382 18.95 -1.66 -9.55
C VAL A 382 19.84 -2.89 -9.31
N TRP A 383 19.26 -4.02 -8.86
CA TRP A 383 19.99 -5.27 -8.70
C TRP A 383 20.61 -5.76 -10.01
N LEU A 384 19.80 -5.83 -11.07
CA LEU A 384 20.27 -6.27 -12.40
C LEU A 384 21.37 -5.35 -12.96
N GLU A 385 21.28 -4.05 -12.73
CA GLU A 385 22.33 -3.10 -13.14
C GLU A 385 23.65 -3.30 -12.38
N ARG A 386 23.60 -3.75 -11.11
CA ARG A 386 24.81 -4.07 -10.34
C ARG A 386 25.45 -5.40 -10.74
N GLU A 387 24.62 -6.39 -11.08
CA GLU A 387 25.11 -7.70 -11.53
C GLU A 387 25.55 -7.70 -13.01
N ALA A 388 25.07 -6.75 -13.81
CA ALA A 388 25.54 -6.61 -15.19
C ALA A 388 27.05 -6.31 -15.16
N PRO A 389 27.89 -7.13 -15.83
CA PRO A 389 29.32 -6.84 -15.92
C PRO A 389 29.48 -5.43 -16.48
N SER A 390 30.27 -4.60 -15.83
CA SER A 390 30.49 -3.18 -16.16
C SER A 390 30.78 -3.02 -17.66
N ALA A 391 29.75 -2.80 -18.46
CA ALA A 391 29.84 -2.44 -19.84
C ALA A 391 30.32 -1.00 -19.92
N ILE A 392 31.64 -0.84 -19.97
CA ILE A 392 32.37 0.25 -20.61
C ILE A 392 31.95 1.66 -20.12
N VAL A 393 32.72 2.17 -19.14
CA VAL A 393 32.99 3.61 -19.08
C VAL A 393 33.66 3.97 -20.40
N PRO A 394 33.13 4.86 -21.25
CA PRO A 394 33.87 5.36 -22.40
C PRO A 394 35.06 6.13 -21.86
N GLN A 395 36.26 5.58 -22.08
CA GLN A 395 37.50 6.34 -21.91
C GLN A 395 37.54 7.41 -23.02
N GLY A 396 36.88 8.53 -22.76
CA GLY A 396 37.02 9.74 -23.54
C GLY A 396 38.07 10.62 -22.90
N GLY A 397 39.30 10.38 -23.23
CA GLY A 397 40.44 11.19 -22.80
C GLY A 397 41.58 11.03 -23.77
N ALA A 398 41.42 11.60 -24.96
CA ALA A 398 42.59 11.83 -25.82
C ALA A 398 43.52 12.82 -25.13
N ASN A 399 44.70 12.34 -24.80
CA ASN A 399 45.84 13.09 -24.34
C ASN A 399 46.30 14.04 -25.46
N PRO A 400 46.34 15.38 -25.30
CA PRO A 400 46.94 16.23 -26.31
C PRO A 400 48.48 16.07 -26.22
N ALA A 401 49.05 15.66 -27.35
CA ALA A 401 50.47 15.56 -27.56
C ALA A 401 51.22 16.83 -27.19
N SER A 402 52.29 16.69 -26.45
CA SER A 402 53.29 17.72 -26.18
C SER A 402 53.95 18.20 -27.48
N PRO A 403 54.17 19.48 -27.69
CA PRO A 403 54.99 19.94 -28.80
C PRO A 403 56.49 19.75 -28.45
N THR A 404 57.18 19.03 -29.28
CA THR A 404 58.65 19.00 -29.30
C THR A 404 59.20 20.21 -30.05
N SER A 405 60.19 20.84 -29.41
CA SER A 405 61.27 21.77 -29.87
C SER A 405 60.87 23.03 -30.55
#